data_f69bb6dd1a63169a76302119a91bfb4d
#
_entry.id   f69bb6dd1a63169a76302119a91bfb4d
#
_cell.length_a   1.000
_cell.length_b   1.000
_cell.length_c   1.000
_cell.angle_alpha   90.00
_cell.angle_beta   90.00
_cell.angle_gamma   90.00
#
_symmetry.space_group_name_H-M   'P 1'
#
loop_
_entity.id
_entity.type
_entity.pdbx_description
1 polymer ?
#
loop_
_entity_poly.entity_id
_entity_poly.type
_entity_poly.pdbx_seq_one_letter_code
_entity_poly.pdbx_strand_id
1 'polypeptide(L)'
;MKTTSFILALIISISIGKAQTNHQVSYFSLQDVKLLSSPFLQAQQTDLHYILALDPDRLSAPFLREAGLTPKAPSYTNWENTGLDGHIGGHYLSALSMMYAATGDTAIYHRLNYMLNELHRAQQAVGTGFIGGTPGSLQLWKEIKAGDIRAGGFSLNGKWVPLYNIHKTYAGLRDAYLYVHSDLARQMLIDLTDWMIDITSGLSDNQMQDMLRSEHGGLNETFADVAEITGDKKYLKLARRFSHKVILDPLIKNEDRLNGMHANTQIPKVIGYKRVAEVSKNDKDWNHAAEWDHAARFFWNTVVNHRSVCIGGKSGRAHFFPSHNFTPILTDGLGPGT
;
A
#
# COMPACT_ATOMS: atom_id res chain seq x y z
N MET A 1 49.77 -71.70 3.68
CA MET A 1 48.54 -71.08 3.15
C MET A 1 48.22 -69.90 4.07
N LYS A 2 48.44 -68.69 3.57
CA LYS A 2 48.14 -67.43 4.29
C LYS A 2 46.84 -66.89 3.75
N THR A 3 45.79 -66.83 4.57
CA THR A 3 44.50 -66.22 4.23
C THR A 3 44.54 -64.74 4.59
N THR A 4 44.50 -63.89 3.60
CA THR A 4 44.46 -62.44 3.77
C THR A 4 42.97 -61.98 3.85
N SER A 5 42.56 -61.52 5.04
CA SER A 5 41.21 -60.94 5.21
C SER A 5 41.20 -59.49 4.73
N PHE A 6 40.37 -59.17 3.74
CA PHE A 6 40.09 -57.81 3.33
C PHE A 6 38.97 -57.26 4.21
N ILE A 7 39.28 -56.19 4.99
CA ILE A 7 38.28 -55.40 5.71
C ILE A 7 37.89 -54.24 4.82
N LEU A 8 36.63 -54.28 4.32
CA LEU A 8 36.01 -53.21 3.55
C LEU A 8 35.44 -52.16 4.53
N ALA A 9 36.12 -51.02 4.69
CA ALA A 9 35.62 -49.91 5.50
C ALA A 9 34.58 -49.11 4.68
N LEU A 10 33.33 -49.24 5.07
CA LEU A 10 32.21 -48.46 4.48
C LEU A 10 32.18 -47.08 5.17
N ILE A 11 32.66 -46.04 4.49
CA ILE A 11 32.58 -44.64 4.96
C ILE A 11 31.19 -44.15 4.65
N ILE A 12 30.29 -44.16 5.62
CA ILE A 12 28.99 -43.47 5.54
C ILE A 12 29.21 -41.99 5.76
N SER A 13 29.24 -41.22 4.71
CA SER A 13 29.19 -39.73 4.76
C SER A 13 27.80 -39.31 5.20
N ILE A 14 27.62 -39.04 6.49
CA ILE A 14 26.40 -38.40 6.99
C ILE A 14 26.50 -36.92 6.62
N SER A 15 25.88 -36.55 5.51
CA SER A 15 25.60 -35.16 5.20
C SER A 15 24.55 -34.67 6.20
N ILE A 16 24.99 -33.97 7.25
CA ILE A 16 24.10 -33.21 8.14
C ILE A 16 23.59 -32.02 7.31
N GLY A 17 22.54 -32.24 6.53
CA GLY A 17 21.76 -31.18 5.96
C GLY A 17 21.20 -30.38 7.13
N LYS A 18 21.73 -29.17 7.37
CA LYS A 18 21.03 -28.18 8.18
C LYS A 18 19.69 -27.93 7.50
N ALA A 19 18.65 -28.60 7.98
CA ALA A 19 17.30 -28.20 7.67
C ALA A 19 17.17 -26.75 8.18
N GLN A 20 17.25 -25.81 7.26
CA GLN A 20 16.93 -24.43 7.52
C GLN A 20 15.41 -24.44 7.73
N THR A 21 14.98 -24.58 8.98
CA THR A 21 13.57 -24.38 9.34
C THR A 21 13.26 -22.94 9.01
N ASN A 22 12.62 -22.73 7.85
CA ASN A 22 11.99 -21.46 7.56
C ASN A 22 10.87 -21.27 8.60
N HIS A 23 11.22 -20.71 9.75
CA HIS A 23 10.23 -20.21 10.70
C HIS A 23 9.57 -19.03 10.03
N GLN A 24 8.45 -19.28 9.37
CA GLN A 24 7.59 -18.22 8.88
C GLN A 24 6.99 -17.57 10.13
N VAL A 25 7.46 -16.37 10.42
CA VAL A 25 6.87 -15.55 11.48
C VAL A 25 5.48 -15.14 11.03
N SER A 26 4.47 -15.49 11.81
CA SER A 26 3.09 -15.03 11.64
C SER A 26 2.69 -14.16 12.83
N TYR A 27 1.80 -13.24 12.61
CA TYR A 27 1.19 -12.42 13.66
C TYR A 27 -0.21 -12.94 13.99
N PHE A 28 -0.67 -12.66 15.20
CA PHE A 28 -2.05 -12.92 15.57
C PHE A 28 -3.00 -12.00 14.79
N SER A 29 -4.19 -12.48 14.47
CA SER A 29 -5.20 -11.60 13.89
C SER A 29 -5.65 -10.54 14.91
N LEU A 30 -6.14 -9.41 14.44
CA LEU A 30 -6.68 -8.37 15.33
C LEU A 30 -7.83 -8.89 16.20
N GLN A 31 -8.56 -9.89 15.71
CA GLN A 31 -9.69 -10.52 16.43
C GLN A 31 -9.21 -11.38 17.61
N ASP A 32 -7.99 -11.91 17.56
CA ASP A 32 -7.41 -12.78 18.57
C ASP A 32 -6.70 -12.00 19.70
N VAL A 33 -6.48 -10.69 19.52
CA VAL A 33 -5.77 -9.83 20.48
C VAL A 33 -6.78 -8.94 21.20
N LYS A 34 -6.81 -9.03 22.54
CA LYS A 34 -7.66 -8.17 23.37
C LYS A 34 -6.83 -7.33 24.31
N LEU A 35 -7.08 -6.02 24.31
CA LEU A 35 -6.45 -5.10 25.24
C LEU A 35 -7.05 -5.26 26.64
N LEU A 36 -6.19 -5.41 27.64
CA LEU A 36 -6.59 -5.41 29.04
C LEU A 36 -6.74 -3.97 29.54
N SER A 37 -7.31 -3.81 30.76
CA SER A 37 -7.44 -2.50 31.41
C SER A 37 -6.10 -1.78 31.48
N SER A 38 -5.97 -0.70 30.72
CA SER A 38 -4.69 0.00 30.52
C SER A 38 -4.93 1.33 29.77
N PRO A 39 -3.94 2.22 29.71
CA PRO A 39 -4.00 3.40 28.84
C PRO A 39 -4.21 3.07 27.36
N PHE A 40 -3.78 1.88 26.89
CA PHE A 40 -3.96 1.44 25.50
C PHE A 40 -5.42 1.11 25.23
N LEU A 41 -6.13 0.45 26.14
CA LEU A 41 -7.57 0.22 26.01
C LEU A 41 -8.35 1.54 26.02
N GLN A 42 -7.96 2.48 26.88
CA GLN A 42 -8.57 3.82 26.91
C GLN A 42 -8.36 4.56 25.58
N ALA A 43 -7.15 4.49 25.02
CA ALA A 43 -6.84 5.08 23.71
C ALA A 43 -7.72 4.45 22.60
N GLN A 44 -7.85 3.12 22.56
CA GLN A 44 -8.73 2.43 21.60
C GLN A 44 -10.19 2.89 21.72
N GLN A 45 -10.70 3.05 22.94
CA GLN A 45 -12.08 3.53 23.18
C GLN A 45 -12.25 4.99 22.72
N THR A 46 -11.26 5.84 22.98
CA THR A 46 -11.27 7.23 22.53
C THR A 46 -11.27 7.30 21.00
N ASP A 47 -10.46 6.50 20.34
CA ASP A 47 -10.38 6.42 18.88
C ASP A 47 -11.70 5.90 18.27
N LEU A 48 -12.30 4.87 18.87
CA LEU A 48 -13.61 4.34 18.46
C LEU A 48 -14.68 5.45 18.48
N HIS A 49 -14.74 6.22 19.57
CA HIS A 49 -15.68 7.34 19.67
C HIS A 49 -15.40 8.42 18.62
N TYR A 50 -14.12 8.74 18.38
CA TYR A 50 -13.72 9.70 17.36
C TYR A 50 -14.13 9.26 15.95
N ILE A 51 -13.86 7.99 15.59
CA ILE A 51 -14.25 7.40 14.30
C ILE A 51 -15.77 7.48 14.11
N LEU A 52 -16.56 7.17 15.14
CA LEU A 52 -18.01 7.26 15.07
C LEU A 52 -18.55 8.70 15.03
N ALA A 53 -17.81 9.67 15.55
CA ALA A 53 -18.18 11.09 15.49
C ALA A 53 -18.00 11.71 14.10
N LEU A 54 -17.21 11.08 13.22
CA LEU A 54 -17.07 11.55 11.84
C LEU A 54 -18.36 11.30 11.06
N ASP A 55 -18.77 12.30 10.28
CA ASP A 55 -19.97 12.23 9.44
C ASP A 55 -19.66 11.50 8.12
N PRO A 56 -20.26 10.31 7.87
CA PRO A 56 -20.00 9.53 6.67
C PRO A 56 -20.53 10.18 5.39
N ASP A 57 -21.59 11.00 5.48
CA ASP A 57 -22.13 11.70 4.32
C ASP A 57 -21.17 12.77 3.82
N ARG A 58 -20.44 13.41 4.74
CA ARG A 58 -19.39 14.37 4.38
C ARG A 58 -18.17 13.69 3.79
N LEU A 59 -17.81 12.47 4.26
CA LEU A 59 -16.68 11.70 3.75
C LEU A 59 -16.98 11.04 2.40
N SER A 60 -18.23 10.68 2.12
CA SER A 60 -18.66 10.14 0.81
C SER A 60 -18.92 11.23 -0.23
N ALA A 61 -19.11 12.48 0.19
CA ALA A 61 -19.48 13.59 -0.70
C ALA A 61 -18.55 13.79 -1.91
N PRO A 62 -17.21 13.71 -1.78
CA PRO A 62 -16.31 13.82 -2.93
C PRO A 62 -16.56 12.76 -4.00
N PHE A 63 -16.77 11.52 -3.60
CA PHE A 63 -17.01 10.38 -4.49
C PHE A 63 -18.34 10.52 -5.24
N LEU A 64 -19.40 10.92 -4.53
CA LEU A 64 -20.72 11.13 -5.13
C LEU A 64 -20.67 12.28 -6.14
N ARG A 65 -20.02 13.39 -5.78
CA ARG A 65 -19.85 14.53 -6.68
C ARG A 65 -19.11 14.15 -7.96
N GLU A 66 -17.98 13.43 -7.84
CA GLU A 66 -17.20 13.02 -9.01
C GLU A 66 -17.96 12.01 -9.89
N ALA A 67 -18.84 11.20 -9.29
CA ALA A 67 -19.75 10.31 -10.01
C ALA A 67 -20.99 11.01 -10.63
N GLY A 68 -21.10 12.33 -10.51
CA GLY A 68 -22.26 13.09 -11.00
C GLY A 68 -23.52 12.95 -10.15
N LEU A 69 -23.41 12.42 -8.94
CA LEU A 69 -24.51 12.28 -7.99
C LEU A 69 -24.55 13.47 -7.03
N THR A 70 -25.74 13.80 -6.52
CA THR A 70 -25.90 14.81 -5.47
C THR A 70 -25.43 14.25 -4.14
N PRO A 71 -24.40 14.85 -3.48
CA PRO A 71 -24.00 14.50 -2.14
C PRO A 71 -25.10 14.79 -1.11
N LYS A 72 -25.15 14.00 -0.04
CA LYS A 72 -26.12 14.19 1.06
C LYS A 72 -25.71 15.31 2.00
N ALA A 73 -24.39 15.61 2.07
CA ALA A 73 -23.81 16.68 2.87
C ALA A 73 -22.62 17.33 2.14
N PRO A 74 -22.20 18.55 2.50
CA PRO A 74 -20.98 19.13 1.97
C PRO A 74 -19.76 18.36 2.47
N SER A 75 -18.70 18.23 1.64
CA SER A 75 -17.42 17.64 2.04
C SER A 75 -16.85 18.31 3.28
N TYR A 76 -15.99 17.62 3.99
CA TYR A 76 -15.11 18.29 4.97
C TYR A 76 -14.27 19.35 4.26
N THR A 77 -13.78 20.30 5.03
CA THR A 77 -12.92 21.39 4.55
C THR A 77 -11.45 20.98 4.54
N ASN A 78 -10.58 21.92 4.19
CA ASN A 78 -9.15 21.71 4.08
C ASN A 78 -8.80 20.77 2.93
N TRP A 79 -8.07 19.71 3.15
CA TRP A 79 -7.64 18.81 2.07
C TRP A 79 -8.79 18.11 1.35
N GLU A 80 -9.92 17.92 2.01
CA GLU A 80 -11.12 17.27 1.43
C GLU A 80 -11.94 18.19 0.50
N ASN A 81 -11.51 19.44 0.30
CA ASN A 81 -12.13 20.37 -0.65
C ASN A 81 -11.12 21.28 -1.38
N THR A 82 -9.83 20.90 -1.42
CA THR A 82 -8.76 21.67 -2.06
C THR A 82 -7.95 20.87 -3.08
N GLY A 83 -8.46 19.72 -3.51
CA GLY A 83 -7.84 18.88 -4.54
C GLY A 83 -7.39 17.50 -4.10
N LEU A 84 -7.36 17.22 -2.78
CA LEU A 84 -7.11 15.90 -2.21
C LEU A 84 -8.41 15.21 -1.77
N ASP A 85 -9.52 15.68 -2.29
CA ASP A 85 -10.87 15.24 -1.97
C ASP A 85 -11.02 13.72 -2.07
N GLY A 86 -11.55 13.09 -1.03
CA GLY A 86 -11.84 11.65 -0.98
C GLY A 86 -10.76 10.79 -0.34
N HIS A 87 -9.53 11.30 -0.09
CA HIS A 87 -8.48 10.45 0.51
C HIS A 87 -8.83 10.02 1.94
N ILE A 88 -9.46 10.89 2.74
CA ILE A 88 -9.90 10.52 4.11
C ILE A 88 -11.01 9.46 4.06
N GLY A 89 -11.88 9.48 3.06
CA GLY A 89 -12.90 8.44 2.87
C GLY A 89 -12.28 7.04 2.73
N GLY A 90 -11.17 6.91 1.98
CA GLY A 90 -10.41 5.67 1.88
C GLY A 90 -9.77 5.26 3.22
N HIS A 91 -9.09 6.16 3.90
CA HIS A 91 -8.55 5.92 5.24
C HIS A 91 -9.63 5.52 6.25
N TYR A 92 -10.80 6.11 6.15
CA TYR A 92 -11.93 5.81 7.04
C TYR A 92 -12.43 4.37 6.87
N LEU A 93 -12.46 3.83 5.65
CA LEU A 93 -12.76 2.41 5.44
C LEU A 93 -11.76 1.50 6.15
N SER A 94 -10.46 1.79 6.06
CA SER A 94 -9.41 1.04 6.78
C SER A 94 -9.60 1.13 8.29
N ALA A 95 -9.83 2.34 8.81
CA ALA A 95 -10.03 2.57 10.24
C ALA A 95 -11.25 1.81 10.78
N LEU A 96 -12.39 1.86 10.09
CA LEU A 96 -13.60 1.12 10.44
C LEU A 96 -13.36 -0.39 10.42
N SER A 97 -12.66 -0.89 9.39
CA SER A 97 -12.37 -2.32 9.22
C SER A 97 -11.50 -2.88 10.34
N MET A 98 -10.40 -2.18 10.65
CA MET A 98 -9.48 -2.59 11.71
C MET A 98 -10.11 -2.42 13.11
N MET A 99 -10.87 -1.35 13.34
CA MET A 99 -11.54 -1.12 14.61
C MET A 99 -12.61 -2.20 14.86
N TYR A 100 -13.38 -2.58 13.84
CA TYR A 100 -14.34 -3.70 13.97
C TYR A 100 -13.61 -5.02 14.25
N ALA A 101 -12.56 -5.34 13.53
CA ALA A 101 -11.79 -6.56 13.77
C ALA A 101 -11.23 -6.63 15.21
N ALA A 102 -10.75 -5.51 15.73
CA ALA A 102 -10.16 -5.45 17.08
C ALA A 102 -11.21 -5.50 18.21
N THR A 103 -12.40 -4.93 17.98
CA THR A 103 -13.39 -4.70 19.05
C THR A 103 -14.67 -5.53 18.91
N GLY A 104 -15.09 -5.86 17.69
CA GLY A 104 -16.39 -6.45 17.38
C GLY A 104 -17.56 -5.46 17.53
N ASP A 105 -17.30 -4.14 17.59
CA ASP A 105 -18.32 -3.13 17.80
C ASP A 105 -19.29 -3.04 16.61
N THR A 106 -20.59 -3.25 16.88
CA THR A 106 -21.61 -3.31 15.83
C THR A 106 -21.93 -1.95 15.22
N ALA A 107 -21.73 -0.84 15.95
CA ALA A 107 -21.92 0.50 15.38
C ALA A 107 -20.84 0.80 14.33
N ILE A 108 -19.60 0.38 14.58
CA ILE A 108 -18.51 0.44 13.60
C ILE A 108 -18.85 -0.41 12.36
N TYR A 109 -19.35 -1.63 12.54
CA TYR A 109 -19.77 -2.50 11.43
C TYR A 109 -20.89 -1.86 10.57
N HIS A 110 -21.91 -1.31 11.21
CA HIS A 110 -22.98 -0.62 10.48
C HIS A 110 -22.46 0.62 9.74
N ARG A 111 -21.54 1.36 10.35
CA ARG A 111 -20.93 2.52 9.73
C ARG A 111 -20.09 2.14 8.49
N LEU A 112 -19.32 1.05 8.58
CA LEU A 112 -18.55 0.51 7.45
C LEU A 112 -19.47 0.15 6.28
N ASN A 113 -20.52 -0.63 6.56
CA ASN A 113 -21.47 -1.02 5.51
C ASN A 113 -22.18 0.18 4.88
N TYR A 114 -22.51 1.20 5.67
CA TYR A 114 -23.08 2.44 5.16
C TYR A 114 -22.13 3.10 4.16
N MET A 115 -20.86 3.28 4.53
CA MET A 115 -19.83 3.87 3.65
C MET A 115 -19.64 3.04 2.37
N LEU A 116 -19.51 1.72 2.49
CA LEU A 116 -19.36 0.83 1.33
C LEU A 116 -20.54 0.96 0.36
N ASN A 117 -21.78 1.02 0.86
CA ASN A 117 -22.95 1.18 0.00
C ASN A 117 -22.98 2.55 -0.72
N GLU A 118 -22.61 3.64 -0.05
CA GLU A 118 -22.54 4.96 -0.69
C GLU A 118 -21.44 5.01 -1.76
N LEU A 119 -20.27 4.42 -1.49
CA LEU A 119 -19.18 4.35 -2.45
C LEU A 119 -19.52 3.42 -3.62
N HIS A 120 -20.17 2.29 -3.37
CA HIS A 120 -20.67 1.40 -4.42
C HIS A 120 -21.69 2.10 -5.33
N ARG A 121 -22.59 2.88 -4.76
CA ARG A 121 -23.53 3.68 -5.54
C ARG A 121 -22.81 4.67 -6.46
N ALA A 122 -21.72 5.30 -5.99
CA ALA A 122 -20.89 6.17 -6.82
C ALA A 122 -20.19 5.37 -7.94
N GLN A 123 -19.62 4.21 -7.63
CA GLN A 123 -18.98 3.33 -8.61
C GLN A 123 -19.95 2.88 -9.71
N GLN A 124 -21.16 2.48 -9.33
CA GLN A 124 -22.22 2.09 -10.27
C GLN A 124 -22.65 3.25 -11.17
N ALA A 125 -22.76 4.46 -10.63
CA ALA A 125 -23.14 5.64 -11.41
C ALA A 125 -22.09 5.99 -12.49
N VAL A 126 -20.80 5.80 -12.20
CA VAL A 126 -19.73 5.96 -13.21
C VAL A 126 -19.76 4.84 -14.25
N GLY A 127 -20.10 3.61 -13.86
CA GLY A 127 -20.33 2.48 -14.77
C GLY A 127 -19.08 1.87 -15.40
N THR A 128 -17.86 2.30 -15.01
CA THR A 128 -16.58 1.79 -15.56
C THR A 128 -15.77 0.98 -14.56
N GLY A 129 -16.25 0.83 -13.34
CA GLY A 129 -15.49 0.29 -12.23
C GLY A 129 -14.70 1.34 -11.43
N PHE A 130 -14.54 2.54 -11.96
CA PHE A 130 -13.86 3.64 -11.27
C PHE A 130 -14.63 4.14 -10.04
N ILE A 131 -13.88 4.46 -9.00
CA ILE A 131 -14.34 5.19 -7.83
C ILE A 131 -13.19 6.07 -7.30
N GLY A 132 -13.44 7.35 -7.12
CA GLY A 132 -12.47 8.32 -6.60
C GLY A 132 -13.14 9.65 -6.32
N GLY A 133 -12.50 10.46 -5.47
CA GLY A 133 -13.05 11.76 -5.05
C GLY A 133 -12.29 12.97 -5.60
N THR A 134 -11.13 12.78 -6.24
CA THR A 134 -10.34 13.90 -6.78
C THR A 134 -11.12 14.67 -7.85
N PRO A 135 -11.29 15.99 -7.70
CA PRO A 135 -12.12 16.79 -8.62
C PRO A 135 -11.62 16.74 -10.07
N GLY A 136 -12.50 16.37 -10.98
CA GLY A 136 -12.21 16.25 -12.41
C GLY A 136 -11.30 15.08 -12.77
N SER A 137 -11.23 14.04 -11.92
CA SER A 137 -10.41 12.86 -12.16
C SER A 137 -10.92 12.03 -13.35
N LEU A 138 -12.19 12.03 -13.67
CA LEU A 138 -12.70 11.33 -14.86
C LEU A 138 -12.04 11.83 -16.16
N GLN A 139 -11.81 13.15 -16.28
CA GLN A 139 -11.09 13.72 -17.43
C GLN A 139 -9.60 13.37 -17.37
N LEU A 140 -8.96 13.46 -16.21
CA LEU A 140 -7.58 13.05 -16.01
C LEU A 140 -7.33 11.62 -16.52
N TRP A 141 -8.18 10.67 -16.14
CA TRP A 141 -7.98 9.27 -16.52
C TRP A 141 -8.19 9.01 -18.01
N LYS A 142 -9.04 9.79 -18.69
CA LYS A 142 -9.14 9.78 -20.16
C LYS A 142 -7.84 10.25 -20.82
N GLU A 143 -7.23 11.29 -20.29
CA GLU A 143 -5.93 11.80 -20.78
C GLU A 143 -4.81 10.76 -20.60
N ILE A 144 -4.74 10.15 -19.41
CA ILE A 144 -3.77 9.07 -19.13
C ILE A 144 -3.97 7.89 -20.08
N LYS A 145 -5.22 7.44 -20.28
CA LYS A 145 -5.53 6.35 -21.22
C LYS A 145 -5.12 6.68 -22.66
N ALA A 146 -5.18 7.94 -23.05
CA ALA A 146 -4.72 8.43 -24.35
C ALA A 146 -3.19 8.57 -24.45
N GLY A 147 -2.44 8.32 -23.35
CA GLY A 147 -0.98 8.43 -23.30
C GLY A 147 -0.47 9.86 -23.06
N ASP A 148 -1.35 10.83 -22.76
CA ASP A 148 -0.95 12.18 -22.36
C ASP A 148 -0.62 12.20 -20.87
N ILE A 149 0.69 12.18 -20.53
CA ILE A 149 1.18 12.09 -19.18
C ILE A 149 2.06 13.29 -18.85
N ARG A 150 1.63 14.09 -17.89
CA ARG A 150 2.34 15.27 -17.36
C ARG A 150 2.49 15.13 -15.85
N ALA A 151 3.56 14.45 -15.42
CA ALA A 151 3.81 14.11 -14.02
C ALA A 151 4.89 14.98 -13.39
N GLY A 152 4.61 15.51 -12.20
CA GLY A 152 5.57 16.05 -11.24
C GLY A 152 5.55 15.26 -9.94
N GLY A 153 6.40 15.60 -8.96
CA GLY A 153 6.48 14.84 -7.70
C GLY A 153 5.14 14.73 -6.96
N PHE A 154 4.36 15.80 -6.96
CA PHE A 154 3.05 15.88 -6.31
C PHE A 154 1.91 16.23 -7.26
N SER A 155 2.08 16.04 -8.55
CA SER A 155 1.04 16.34 -9.53
C SER A 155 1.03 15.33 -10.66
N LEU A 156 -0.18 15.09 -11.22
CA LEU A 156 -0.39 14.33 -12.45
C LEU A 156 -1.46 15.03 -13.25
N ASN A 157 -1.13 15.49 -14.46
CA ASN A 157 -2.02 16.24 -15.37
C ASN A 157 -2.76 17.39 -14.67
N GLY A 158 -2.02 18.16 -13.85
CA GLY A 158 -2.56 19.30 -13.12
C GLY A 158 -3.42 18.97 -11.89
N LYS A 159 -3.59 17.69 -11.54
CA LYS A 159 -4.27 17.28 -10.32
C LYS A 159 -3.27 16.97 -9.21
N TRP A 160 -3.63 17.25 -7.96
CA TRP A 160 -2.79 17.00 -6.80
C TRP A 160 -2.85 15.52 -6.41
N VAL A 161 -1.73 14.82 -6.54
CA VAL A 161 -1.48 13.41 -6.18
C VAL A 161 -2.66 12.43 -6.37
N PRO A 162 -3.28 12.37 -7.57
CA PRO A 162 -4.49 11.56 -7.76
C PRO A 162 -4.23 10.05 -7.59
N LEU A 163 -3.02 9.58 -7.87
CA LEU A 163 -2.63 8.18 -7.63
C LEU A 163 -2.51 7.86 -6.14
N TYR A 164 -1.98 8.78 -5.33
CA TYR A 164 -1.97 8.66 -3.88
C TYR A 164 -3.40 8.66 -3.32
N ASN A 165 -4.25 9.55 -3.81
CA ASN A 165 -5.64 9.65 -3.38
C ASN A 165 -6.39 8.32 -3.62
N ILE A 166 -6.38 7.83 -4.85
CA ILE A 166 -7.08 6.58 -5.19
C ILE A 166 -6.50 5.37 -4.45
N HIS A 167 -5.19 5.37 -4.12
CA HIS A 167 -4.58 4.33 -3.30
C HIS A 167 -5.28 4.16 -1.96
N LYS A 168 -5.75 5.26 -1.34
CA LYS A 168 -6.45 5.18 -0.05
C LYS A 168 -7.80 4.46 -0.20
N THR A 169 -8.50 4.66 -1.31
CA THR A 169 -9.72 3.90 -1.63
C THR A 169 -9.41 2.42 -1.84
N TYR A 170 -8.36 2.09 -2.59
CA TYR A 170 -7.89 0.72 -2.76
C TYR A 170 -7.57 0.03 -1.43
N ALA A 171 -6.79 0.69 -0.58
CA ALA A 171 -6.43 0.16 0.74
C ALA A 171 -7.66 -0.05 1.61
N GLY A 172 -8.59 0.91 1.64
CA GLY A 172 -9.82 0.80 2.40
C GLY A 172 -10.73 -0.35 1.97
N LEU A 173 -10.89 -0.56 0.67
CA LEU A 173 -11.64 -1.69 0.12
C LEU A 173 -10.97 -3.03 0.42
N ARG A 174 -9.64 -3.10 0.27
CA ARG A 174 -8.84 -4.28 0.63
C ARG A 174 -9.03 -4.64 2.11
N ASP A 175 -8.91 -3.66 3.00
CA ASP A 175 -9.00 -3.85 4.44
C ASP A 175 -10.41 -4.28 4.85
N ALA A 176 -11.45 -3.72 4.23
CA ALA A 176 -12.84 -4.14 4.45
C ALA A 176 -13.07 -5.62 4.05
N TYR A 177 -12.41 -6.10 3.02
CA TYR A 177 -12.45 -7.51 2.68
C TYR A 177 -11.61 -8.36 3.64
N LEU A 178 -10.34 -8.01 3.88
CA LEU A 178 -9.42 -8.84 4.67
C LEU A 178 -9.81 -8.94 6.14
N TYR A 179 -10.30 -7.86 6.75
CA TYR A 179 -10.61 -7.80 8.18
C TYR A 179 -12.08 -8.05 8.51
N VAL A 180 -13.00 -7.77 7.59
CA VAL A 180 -14.45 -7.84 7.83
C VAL A 180 -15.15 -8.84 6.91
N HIS A 181 -14.43 -9.40 5.94
CA HIS A 181 -14.92 -10.35 4.94
C HIS A 181 -16.09 -9.80 4.11
N SER A 182 -16.05 -8.50 3.76
CA SER A 182 -17.07 -7.87 2.95
C SER A 182 -16.94 -8.27 1.49
N ASP A 183 -17.85 -9.10 1.00
CA ASP A 183 -17.90 -9.47 -0.44
C ASP A 183 -18.16 -8.26 -1.33
N LEU A 184 -18.94 -7.28 -0.87
CA LEU A 184 -19.15 -6.02 -1.58
C LEU A 184 -17.83 -5.28 -1.80
N ALA A 185 -17.03 -5.12 -0.74
CA ALA A 185 -15.73 -4.46 -0.83
C ALA A 185 -14.78 -5.23 -1.76
N ARG A 186 -14.79 -6.56 -1.72
CA ARG A 186 -14.02 -7.40 -2.63
C ARG A 186 -14.40 -7.16 -4.09
N GLN A 187 -15.69 -7.14 -4.41
CA GLN A 187 -16.15 -6.89 -5.79
C GLN A 187 -15.77 -5.48 -6.25
N MET A 188 -16.01 -4.47 -5.42
CA MET A 188 -15.63 -3.08 -5.72
C MET A 188 -14.13 -2.93 -5.96
N LEU A 189 -13.29 -3.63 -5.19
CA LEU A 189 -11.84 -3.64 -5.32
C LEU A 189 -11.41 -4.26 -6.65
N ILE A 190 -12.03 -5.37 -7.05
CA ILE A 190 -11.76 -6.05 -8.32
C ILE A 190 -12.15 -5.14 -9.48
N ASP A 191 -13.35 -4.57 -9.47
CA ASP A 191 -13.85 -3.70 -10.53
C ASP A 191 -12.96 -2.45 -10.70
N LEU A 192 -12.51 -1.85 -9.58
CA LEU A 192 -11.59 -0.72 -9.60
C LEU A 192 -10.21 -1.12 -10.16
N THR A 193 -9.75 -2.35 -9.90
CA THR A 193 -8.46 -2.83 -10.40
C THR A 193 -8.51 -3.18 -11.87
N ASP A 194 -9.60 -3.77 -12.34
CA ASP A 194 -9.85 -4.02 -13.76
C ASP A 194 -9.93 -2.71 -14.55
N TRP A 195 -10.58 -1.70 -13.98
CA TRP A 195 -10.56 -0.35 -14.54
C TRP A 195 -9.15 0.22 -14.65
N MET A 196 -8.28 0.06 -13.63
CA MET A 196 -6.89 0.53 -13.69
C MET A 196 -6.07 -0.22 -14.75
N ILE A 197 -6.32 -1.51 -14.95
CA ILE A 197 -5.73 -2.28 -16.06
C ILE A 197 -6.14 -1.67 -17.39
N ASP A 198 -7.44 -1.38 -17.59
CA ASP A 198 -7.95 -0.76 -18.82
C ASP A 198 -7.30 0.59 -19.10
N ILE A 199 -7.24 1.47 -18.09
CA ILE A 199 -6.62 2.80 -18.18
C ILE A 199 -5.14 2.73 -18.59
N THR A 200 -4.41 1.73 -18.11
CA THR A 200 -2.96 1.62 -18.32
C THR A 200 -2.55 0.62 -19.41
N SER A 201 -3.50 -0.07 -20.03
CA SER A 201 -3.24 -1.15 -20.99
C SER A 201 -2.47 -0.70 -22.23
N GLY A 202 -2.73 0.49 -22.73
CA GLY A 202 -2.08 1.07 -23.91
C GLY A 202 -0.77 1.81 -23.61
N LEU A 203 -0.40 1.98 -22.34
CA LEU A 203 0.80 2.70 -21.98
C LEU A 203 2.06 1.83 -22.13
N SER A 204 3.10 2.39 -22.76
CA SER A 204 4.43 1.81 -22.76
C SER A 204 5.03 1.81 -21.33
N ASP A 205 6.08 1.01 -21.12
CA ASP A 205 6.78 0.98 -19.83
C ASP A 205 7.38 2.36 -19.47
N ASN A 206 7.88 3.11 -20.44
CA ASN A 206 8.38 4.47 -20.19
C ASN A 206 7.25 5.40 -19.73
N GLN A 207 6.09 5.37 -20.38
CA GLN A 207 4.93 6.16 -19.95
C GLN A 207 4.46 5.77 -18.56
N MET A 208 4.47 4.47 -18.22
CA MET A 208 4.20 4.03 -16.85
C MET A 208 5.18 4.62 -15.85
N GLN A 209 6.50 4.58 -16.14
CA GLN A 209 7.51 5.15 -15.23
C GLN A 209 7.42 6.68 -15.14
N ASP A 210 7.06 7.37 -16.21
CA ASP A 210 6.79 8.81 -16.18
C ASP A 210 5.59 9.13 -15.28
N MET A 211 4.49 8.40 -15.40
CA MET A 211 3.32 8.55 -14.55
C MET A 211 3.65 8.34 -13.06
N LEU A 212 4.51 7.35 -12.75
CA LEU A 212 4.93 7.01 -11.39
C LEU A 212 5.90 8.04 -10.77
N ARG A 213 6.31 9.07 -11.49
CA ARG A 213 7.00 10.23 -10.90
C ARG A 213 6.08 10.99 -9.95
N SER A 214 4.76 10.97 -10.19
CA SER A 214 3.78 11.46 -9.23
C SER A 214 3.66 10.51 -8.04
N GLU A 215 3.47 11.07 -6.85
CA GLU A 215 3.23 10.27 -5.64
C GLU A 215 2.05 9.31 -5.84
N HIS A 216 2.27 8.03 -5.56
CA HIS A 216 1.31 6.97 -5.84
C HIS A 216 1.06 6.00 -4.67
N GLY A 217 1.57 6.34 -3.47
CA GLY A 217 1.38 5.50 -2.29
C GLY A 217 1.88 4.07 -2.49
N GLY A 218 1.16 3.11 -1.98
CA GLY A 218 1.43 1.67 -2.07
C GLY A 218 0.56 0.95 -3.12
N LEU A 219 0.27 1.55 -4.28
CA LEU A 219 -0.56 0.90 -5.30
C LEU A 219 0.00 -0.46 -5.74
N ASN A 220 1.33 -0.60 -5.85
CA ASN A 220 1.96 -1.87 -6.18
C ASN A 220 1.72 -2.96 -5.11
N GLU A 221 1.68 -2.59 -3.82
CA GLU A 221 1.28 -3.49 -2.74
C GLU A 221 -0.16 -3.95 -2.91
N THR A 222 -1.08 -3.01 -3.06
CA THR A 222 -2.51 -3.31 -3.15
C THR A 222 -2.84 -4.18 -4.37
N PHE A 223 -2.21 -3.93 -5.52
CA PHE A 223 -2.42 -4.79 -6.71
C PHE A 223 -1.84 -6.19 -6.53
N ALA A 224 -0.75 -6.34 -5.77
CA ALA A 224 -0.24 -7.66 -5.39
C ALA A 224 -1.21 -8.39 -4.45
N ASP A 225 -1.85 -7.66 -3.51
CA ASP A 225 -2.90 -8.21 -2.66
C ASP A 225 -4.12 -8.67 -3.47
N VAL A 226 -4.54 -7.88 -4.47
CA VAL A 226 -5.64 -8.29 -5.37
C VAL A 226 -5.28 -9.55 -6.15
N ALA A 227 -4.02 -9.71 -6.57
CA ALA A 227 -3.56 -10.94 -7.20
C ALA A 227 -3.65 -12.15 -6.26
N GLU A 228 -3.29 -11.99 -5.00
CA GLU A 228 -3.42 -13.06 -4.00
C GLU A 228 -4.88 -13.37 -3.67
N ILE A 229 -5.72 -12.36 -3.49
CA ILE A 229 -7.16 -12.49 -3.19
C ILE A 229 -7.91 -13.23 -4.30
N THR A 230 -7.52 -13.01 -5.56
CA THR A 230 -8.23 -13.53 -6.73
C THR A 230 -7.57 -14.77 -7.34
N GLY A 231 -6.26 -14.97 -7.12
CA GLY A 231 -5.44 -15.94 -7.82
C GLY A 231 -5.12 -15.56 -9.28
N ASP A 232 -5.53 -14.37 -9.76
CA ASP A 232 -5.33 -13.96 -11.15
C ASP A 232 -4.03 -13.17 -11.33
N LYS A 233 -3.13 -13.73 -12.13
CA LYS A 233 -1.81 -13.16 -12.43
C LYS A 233 -1.87 -11.79 -13.16
N LYS A 234 -3.01 -11.40 -13.75
CA LYS A 234 -3.13 -10.09 -14.42
C LYS A 234 -2.89 -8.93 -13.43
N TYR A 235 -3.34 -9.09 -12.19
CA TYR A 235 -3.14 -8.08 -11.14
C TYR A 235 -1.69 -8.04 -10.66
N LEU A 236 -1.01 -9.19 -10.63
CA LEU A 236 0.42 -9.22 -10.31
C LEU A 236 1.27 -8.56 -11.40
N LYS A 237 0.89 -8.71 -12.67
CA LYS A 237 1.52 -7.94 -13.77
C LYS A 237 1.31 -6.45 -13.59
N LEU A 238 0.11 -6.01 -13.19
CA LEU A 238 -0.18 -4.61 -12.89
C LEU A 238 0.69 -4.12 -11.72
N ALA A 239 0.80 -4.87 -10.62
CA ALA A 239 1.64 -4.54 -9.47
C ALA A 239 3.10 -4.29 -9.86
N ARG A 240 3.65 -5.16 -10.73
CA ARG A 240 5.01 -5.02 -11.26
C ARG A 240 5.16 -3.75 -12.12
N ARG A 241 4.19 -3.44 -12.96
CA ARG A 241 4.19 -2.21 -13.78
C ARG A 241 4.09 -0.94 -12.92
N PHE A 242 3.39 -0.99 -11.79
CA PHE A 242 3.28 0.10 -10.83
C PHE A 242 4.48 0.21 -9.87
N SER A 243 5.50 -0.59 -10.06
CA SER A 243 6.73 -0.51 -9.27
C SER A 243 7.72 0.47 -9.89
N HIS A 244 8.02 1.56 -9.15
CA HIS A 244 8.81 2.70 -9.62
C HIS A 244 10.31 2.35 -9.69
N LYS A 245 10.85 2.17 -10.90
CA LYS A 245 12.23 1.70 -11.16
C LYS A 245 13.29 2.67 -10.67
N VAL A 246 13.03 3.98 -10.66
CA VAL A 246 13.98 4.99 -10.13
C VAL A 246 14.38 4.70 -8.68
N ILE A 247 13.49 4.06 -7.90
CA ILE A 247 13.79 3.64 -6.53
C ILE A 247 14.24 2.17 -6.50
N LEU A 248 13.56 1.30 -7.22
CA LEU A 248 13.80 -0.14 -7.20
C LEU A 248 15.20 -0.51 -7.72
N ASP A 249 15.58 0.00 -8.90
CA ASP A 249 16.81 -0.41 -9.58
C ASP A 249 18.10 -0.11 -8.79
N PRO A 250 18.24 1.09 -8.15
CA PRO A 250 19.35 1.33 -7.23
C PRO A 250 19.36 0.38 -6.03
N LEU A 251 18.20 0.11 -5.43
CA LEU A 251 18.11 -0.77 -4.26
C LEU A 251 18.51 -2.21 -4.58
N ILE A 252 18.18 -2.72 -5.77
CA ILE A 252 18.64 -4.04 -6.25
C ILE A 252 20.18 -4.09 -6.31
N LYS A 253 20.80 -2.97 -6.64
CA LYS A 253 22.28 -2.84 -6.77
C LYS A 253 23.00 -2.48 -5.46
N ASN A 254 22.28 -2.44 -4.33
CA ASN A 254 22.78 -1.95 -3.04
C ASN A 254 23.26 -0.48 -3.08
N GLU A 255 22.64 0.34 -3.91
CA GLU A 255 22.94 1.76 -3.99
C GLU A 255 21.93 2.58 -3.19
N ASP A 256 22.41 3.25 -2.14
CA ASP A 256 21.61 4.18 -1.35
C ASP A 256 21.55 5.55 -2.03
N ARG A 257 20.47 5.80 -2.77
CA ARG A 257 20.19 7.08 -3.44
C ARG A 257 19.04 7.86 -2.77
N LEU A 258 18.77 7.62 -1.49
CA LEU A 258 17.61 8.20 -0.81
C LEU A 258 17.79 9.65 -0.36
N ASN A 259 19.02 10.14 -0.29
CA ASN A 259 19.31 11.49 0.21
C ASN A 259 18.49 12.57 -0.50
N GLY A 260 17.79 13.41 0.27
CA GLY A 260 16.95 14.48 -0.25
C GLY A 260 15.63 14.04 -0.86
N MET A 261 15.33 12.74 -0.94
CA MET A 261 14.03 12.27 -1.39
C MET A 261 12.99 12.43 -0.28
N HIS A 262 11.76 12.76 -0.66
CA HIS A 262 10.64 12.83 0.27
C HIS A 262 10.34 11.43 0.84
N ALA A 263 10.54 11.22 2.14
CA ALA A 263 10.53 9.91 2.78
C ALA A 263 9.18 9.21 2.67
N ASN A 264 8.10 9.93 2.98
CA ASN A 264 6.73 9.40 2.92
C ASN A 264 6.37 8.86 1.53
N THR A 265 6.85 9.52 0.47
CA THR A 265 6.61 9.08 -0.91
C THR A 265 7.31 7.76 -1.24
N GLN A 266 8.49 7.47 -0.64
CA GLN A 266 9.28 6.30 -1.02
C GLN A 266 8.94 5.03 -0.22
N ILE A 267 8.63 5.16 1.07
CA ILE A 267 8.41 4.02 1.97
C ILE A 267 7.31 3.08 1.47
N PRO A 268 6.10 3.56 1.09
CA PRO A 268 5.04 2.68 0.61
C PRO A 268 5.41 1.89 -0.64
N LYS A 269 6.23 2.47 -1.53
CA LYS A 269 6.70 1.79 -2.75
C LYS A 269 7.51 0.54 -2.40
N VAL A 270 8.36 0.65 -1.37
CA VAL A 270 9.24 -0.44 -0.92
C VAL A 270 8.47 -1.55 -0.22
N ILE A 271 7.44 -1.20 0.56
CA ILE A 271 6.49 -2.17 1.09
C ILE A 271 5.89 -2.98 -0.06
N GLY A 272 5.50 -2.31 -1.13
CA GLY A 272 4.98 -2.95 -2.33
C GLY A 272 6.00 -3.83 -3.06
N TYR A 273 7.28 -3.46 -3.14
CA TYR A 273 8.31 -4.34 -3.72
C TYR A 273 8.41 -5.66 -2.94
N LYS A 274 8.41 -5.56 -1.60
CA LYS A 274 8.40 -6.74 -0.74
C LYS A 274 7.16 -7.60 -0.98
N ARG A 275 5.98 -6.98 -1.04
CA ARG A 275 4.73 -7.68 -1.26
C ARG A 275 4.65 -8.36 -2.63
N VAL A 276 5.09 -7.67 -3.69
CA VAL A 276 5.20 -8.26 -5.04
C VAL A 276 6.14 -9.47 -5.04
N ALA A 277 7.28 -9.38 -4.34
CA ALA A 277 8.21 -10.49 -4.20
C ALA A 277 7.56 -11.71 -3.53
N GLU A 278 6.81 -11.50 -2.45
CA GLU A 278 6.12 -12.56 -1.70
C GLU A 278 5.07 -13.28 -2.55
N VAL A 279 4.19 -12.52 -3.21
CA VAL A 279 3.13 -13.08 -4.05
C VAL A 279 3.70 -13.72 -5.31
N SER A 280 4.85 -13.24 -5.80
CA SER A 280 5.54 -13.79 -6.98
C SER A 280 6.41 -15.01 -6.70
N LYS A 281 6.60 -15.44 -5.45
CA LYS A 281 7.56 -16.47 -5.06
C LYS A 281 7.43 -17.77 -5.87
N ASN A 282 6.22 -18.12 -6.23
CA ASN A 282 5.91 -19.33 -6.98
C ASN A 282 5.58 -19.08 -8.47
N ASP A 283 5.79 -17.86 -8.96
CA ASP A 283 5.52 -17.52 -10.37
C ASP A 283 6.72 -17.93 -11.23
N LYS A 284 6.60 -19.09 -11.87
CA LYS A 284 7.65 -19.66 -12.72
C LYS A 284 7.98 -18.81 -13.96
N ASP A 285 7.05 -17.95 -14.37
CA ASP A 285 7.21 -17.08 -15.54
C ASP A 285 7.94 -15.77 -15.18
N TRP A 286 8.26 -15.56 -13.90
CA TRP A 286 8.91 -14.35 -13.42
C TRP A 286 9.89 -14.67 -12.29
N ASN A 287 11.18 -14.61 -12.57
CA ASN A 287 12.27 -15.05 -11.68
C ASN A 287 12.93 -13.93 -10.86
N HIS A 288 12.33 -12.73 -10.79
CA HIS A 288 12.91 -11.56 -10.11
C HIS A 288 12.49 -11.40 -8.63
N ALA A 289 11.72 -12.35 -8.07
CA ALA A 289 11.20 -12.24 -6.71
C ALA A 289 12.32 -12.06 -5.66
N ALA A 290 13.44 -12.78 -5.80
CA ALA A 290 14.56 -12.68 -4.87
C ALA A 290 15.27 -11.31 -4.93
N GLU A 291 15.39 -10.72 -6.11
CA GLU A 291 15.99 -9.38 -6.29
C GLU A 291 15.12 -8.29 -5.65
N TRP A 292 13.81 -8.40 -5.77
CA TRP A 292 12.88 -7.44 -5.18
C TRP A 292 12.79 -7.59 -3.65
N ASP A 293 12.83 -8.82 -3.13
CA ASP A 293 12.95 -9.07 -1.69
C ASP A 293 14.26 -8.48 -1.15
N HIS A 294 15.37 -8.67 -1.88
CA HIS A 294 16.66 -8.09 -1.55
C HIS A 294 16.61 -6.56 -1.52
N ALA A 295 16.02 -5.92 -2.53
CA ALA A 295 15.87 -4.47 -2.59
C ALA A 295 15.11 -3.92 -1.36
N ALA A 296 14.02 -4.57 -0.97
CA ALA A 296 13.23 -4.17 0.20
C ALA A 296 14.03 -4.33 1.50
N ARG A 297 14.79 -5.43 1.66
CA ARG A 297 15.66 -5.65 2.82
C ARG A 297 16.82 -4.66 2.88
N PHE A 298 17.43 -4.36 1.75
CA PHE A 298 18.49 -3.35 1.66
C PHE A 298 17.97 -1.98 2.08
N PHE A 299 16.79 -1.58 1.59
CA PHE A 299 16.15 -0.34 2.03
C PHE A 299 15.90 -0.33 3.55
N TRP A 300 15.31 -1.38 4.09
CA TRP A 300 15.06 -1.50 5.52
C TRP A 300 16.36 -1.33 6.34
N ASN A 301 17.39 -2.09 6.01
CA ASN A 301 18.67 -2.00 6.71
C ASN A 301 19.29 -0.59 6.60
N THR A 302 19.23 0.02 5.42
CA THR A 302 19.74 1.37 5.17
C THR A 302 19.00 2.40 6.01
N VAL A 303 17.67 2.37 6.01
CA VAL A 303 16.86 3.36 6.75
C VAL A 303 16.97 3.17 8.24
N VAL A 304 16.80 1.94 8.73
CA VAL A 304 16.79 1.67 10.18
C VAL A 304 18.18 1.86 10.81
N ASN A 305 19.23 1.33 10.17
CA ASN A 305 20.56 1.29 10.79
C ASN A 305 21.46 2.49 10.45
N HIS A 306 21.17 3.21 9.36
CA HIS A 306 22.07 4.25 8.86
C HIS A 306 21.41 5.62 8.66
N ARG A 307 20.08 5.70 8.74
CA ARG A 307 19.32 6.94 8.50
C ARG A 307 18.30 7.26 9.59
N SER A 308 18.23 6.47 10.66
CA SER A 308 17.29 6.70 11.76
C SER A 308 18.03 7.07 13.05
N VAL A 309 17.47 8.03 13.79
CA VAL A 309 17.88 8.30 15.17
C VAL A 309 17.20 7.31 16.12
N CYS A 310 17.67 7.24 17.39
CA CYS A 310 17.23 6.26 18.37
C CYS A 310 15.71 6.22 18.64
N ILE A 311 14.99 7.30 18.37
CA ILE A 311 13.52 7.38 18.50
C ILE A 311 12.79 7.10 17.18
N GLY A 312 13.48 6.64 16.13
CA GLY A 312 12.90 6.25 14.84
C GLY A 312 12.77 7.36 13.79
N GLY A 313 13.10 8.61 14.11
CA GLY A 313 13.08 9.71 13.14
C GLY A 313 14.15 9.51 12.05
N LYS A 314 13.75 9.63 10.76
CA LYS A 314 14.60 9.34 9.59
C LYS A 314 14.62 10.44 8.54
N SER A 315 13.91 11.54 8.78
CA SER A 315 13.79 12.64 7.83
C SER A 315 13.82 13.99 8.52
N GLY A 316 14.38 15.00 7.83
CA GLY A 316 14.24 16.40 8.15
C GLY A 316 13.32 17.07 7.14
N ARG A 317 12.30 17.84 7.58
CA ARG A 317 11.30 18.46 6.69
C ARG A 317 10.73 17.48 5.66
N ALA A 318 10.37 16.27 6.14
CA ALA A 318 9.83 15.15 5.35
C ALA A 318 10.78 14.50 4.32
N HIS A 319 12.06 14.90 4.24
CA HIS A 319 13.04 14.36 3.30
C HIS A 319 14.12 13.57 4.04
N PHE A 320 14.57 12.45 3.46
CA PHE A 320 15.70 11.69 3.98
C PHE A 320 16.94 12.57 4.06
N PHE A 321 17.58 12.59 5.23
CA PHE A 321 18.90 13.23 5.39
C PHE A 321 20.04 12.27 4.96
N PRO A 322 21.28 12.79 4.79
CA PRO A 322 22.41 11.96 4.40
C PRO A 322 22.65 10.80 5.37
N SER A 323 23.00 9.64 4.84
CA SER A 323 23.36 8.46 5.63
C SER A 323 24.52 8.79 6.57
N HIS A 324 24.44 8.34 7.83
CA HIS A 324 25.44 8.59 8.87
C HIS A 324 25.75 10.08 9.20
N ASN A 325 24.95 11.01 8.69
CA ASN A 325 25.11 12.43 9.02
C ASN A 325 23.82 12.98 9.61
N PHE A 326 23.78 13.09 10.93
CA PHE A 326 22.63 13.59 11.67
C PHE A 326 22.75 15.10 12.03
N THR A 327 23.81 15.78 11.61
CA THR A 327 24.03 17.21 11.86
C THR A 327 22.83 18.09 11.46
N PRO A 328 22.20 17.89 10.28
CA PRO A 328 21.04 18.70 9.89
C PRO A 328 19.85 18.58 10.84
N ILE A 329 19.71 17.45 11.56
CA ILE A 329 18.61 17.25 12.52
C ILE A 329 18.80 18.07 13.77
N LEU A 330 20.06 18.29 14.18
CA LEU A 330 20.39 19.04 15.38
C LEU A 330 20.03 20.53 15.23
N THR A 331 20.03 21.04 14.02
CA THR A 331 19.73 22.45 13.70
C THR A 331 18.30 22.64 13.19
N ASP A 332 17.80 21.75 12.37
CA ASP A 332 16.53 21.91 11.65
C ASP A 332 15.34 21.22 12.32
N GLY A 333 15.61 20.42 13.35
CA GLY A 333 14.63 19.59 14.03
C GLY A 333 14.23 18.35 13.21
N LEU A 334 13.69 17.33 13.89
CA LEU A 334 13.04 16.21 13.25
C LEU A 334 11.74 16.71 12.65
N GLY A 335 11.62 16.69 11.35
CA GLY A 335 10.34 16.82 10.70
C GLY A 335 9.44 15.64 11.07
N PRO A 336 8.11 15.74 10.90
CA PRO A 336 7.24 14.57 11.02
C PRO A 336 7.77 13.53 10.06
N GLY A 337 8.52 12.60 10.65
CA GLY A 337 8.93 11.40 9.97
C GLY A 337 7.69 10.55 9.85
N THR A 338 7.31 10.30 8.72
CA THR A 338 6.31 9.31 8.37
C THR A 338 6.79 7.93 8.72
#